data_2a6a6b4eda2aaeef0b5662dfb8a1550d
#
_entry.id   2a6a6b4eda2aaeef0b5662dfb8a1550d
#
_cell.length_a   1.000
_cell.length_b   1.000
_cell.length_c   1.000
_cell.angle_alpha   90.00
_cell.angle_beta   90.00
_cell.angle_gamma   90.00
#
_symmetry.space_group_name_H-M   'P 1'
#
loop_
_entity.id
_entity.type
_entity.pdbx_description
1 polymer ?
#
loop_
_entity_poly.entity_id
_entity_poly.type
_entity_poly.pdbx_seq_one_letter_code
_entity_poly.pdbx_strand_id
1 'polypeptide(L)'
;MKRYLTILAAATMLSCGGRQAGYPVAGEDHTVKIASFEEFQSYFRYVPGRDIIISAHRGGMQEGYPENCIASCEKTLSMMPTFFEIDFSFTKDSVMVLMHDLTIDRTTNGKGRVADYTYEELQRFRLVDRDGNVTDYRIPTLAEVLEWGKDKVAFNFDNKYINTKGVGEAERRRALDYYVEQLLPGGAWSEYHNIFLSVRSLDEALYYWNAGVRNAMFCIEISTPEQFRAFERSGIPWSYLIAASRKAMDPAMTEIYEKLHDRGVMVIVSITGSADRVKDRRDRRVEYLRTLLSEPDIIETDYPADFVGLPVGREELRAIRDREAERMERSVCRAAGLPIACRAEIRRAASVRPESRRTPAGSSPRRECTPCRRRCGCVRSNGSSKAAR
;
A
#
# COMPACT_ATOMS: atom_id res chain seq x y z
N MET A 1 -4.61 62.10 -0.04
CA MET A 1 -4.56 61.01 -1.06
C MET A 1 -3.15 60.45 -1.11
N LYS A 2 -2.86 59.35 -0.38
CA LYS A 2 -1.59 58.66 -0.44
C LYS A 2 -1.87 57.28 -1.06
N ARG A 3 -1.27 57.03 -2.24
CA ARG A 3 -1.32 55.76 -2.96
C ARG A 3 -0.33 54.77 -2.27
N TYR A 4 -0.79 53.65 -1.76
CA TYR A 4 0.04 52.54 -1.37
C TYR A 4 0.28 51.65 -2.58
N LEU A 5 1.52 51.63 -3.05
CA LEU A 5 2.01 50.70 -4.04
C LEU A 5 2.34 49.40 -3.30
N THR A 6 1.56 48.35 -3.54
CA THR A 6 1.86 47.00 -3.04
C THR A 6 2.78 46.34 -4.07
N ILE A 7 4.02 46.18 -3.74
CA ILE A 7 5.00 45.38 -4.53
C ILE A 7 4.70 43.89 -4.22
N LEU A 8 4.14 43.22 -5.22
CA LEU A 8 4.03 41.76 -5.24
C LEU A 8 5.41 41.23 -5.63
N ALA A 9 6.20 40.78 -4.65
CA ALA A 9 7.42 40.02 -4.91
C ALA A 9 6.98 38.61 -5.28
N ALA A 10 7.02 38.30 -6.57
CA ALA A 10 6.96 36.92 -7.06
C ALA A 10 8.29 36.24 -6.67
N ALA A 11 8.24 35.43 -5.62
CA ALA A 11 9.32 34.51 -5.32
C ALA A 11 9.27 33.41 -6.39
N THR A 12 10.09 33.54 -7.41
CA THR A 12 10.48 32.45 -8.30
C THR A 12 11.28 31.45 -7.47
N MET A 13 10.62 30.44 -6.95
CA MET A 13 11.29 29.25 -6.44
C MET A 13 11.92 28.55 -7.64
N LEU A 14 13.21 28.73 -7.82
CA LEU A 14 14.00 27.82 -8.65
C LEU A 14 13.93 26.46 -7.96
N SER A 15 13.08 25.57 -8.50
CA SER A 15 13.12 24.16 -8.19
C SER A 15 14.41 23.57 -8.77
N CYS A 16 15.49 23.68 -8.04
CA CYS A 16 16.59 22.73 -8.18
C CYS A 16 16.02 21.37 -7.75
N GLY A 17 15.90 20.41 -8.65
CA GLY A 17 15.58 19.03 -8.36
C GLY A 17 16.53 18.51 -7.26
N GLY A 18 16.15 18.67 -6.01
CA GLY A 18 16.99 18.52 -4.86
C GLY A 18 16.44 17.49 -3.90
N ARG A 19 17.30 16.62 -3.46
CA ARG A 19 17.18 15.75 -2.31
C ARG A 19 16.83 16.55 -1.05
N GLN A 20 15.55 16.84 -0.81
CA GLN A 20 15.14 17.66 0.35
C GLN A 20 15.01 16.87 1.66
N ALA A 21 14.95 15.54 1.61
CA ALA A 21 14.67 14.72 2.80
C ALA A 21 15.52 13.43 2.88
N GLY A 22 16.65 13.33 2.15
CA GLY A 22 17.48 12.14 2.12
C GLY A 22 16.91 10.98 1.28
N TYR A 23 15.85 11.22 0.49
CA TYR A 23 15.29 10.31 -0.48
C TYR A 23 14.89 11.05 -1.77
N PRO A 24 14.80 10.35 -2.94
CA PRO A 24 14.32 10.94 -4.19
C PRO A 24 12.91 11.50 -4.05
N VAL A 25 12.64 12.64 -4.70
CA VAL A 25 11.32 13.28 -4.73
C VAL A 25 10.86 13.38 -6.18
N ALA A 26 9.54 13.25 -6.41
CA ALA A 26 8.98 13.39 -7.75
C ALA A 26 9.25 14.79 -8.33
N GLY A 27 9.61 14.84 -9.61
CA GLY A 27 9.72 16.08 -10.38
C GLY A 27 8.35 16.69 -10.73
N GLU A 28 8.38 17.84 -11.41
CA GLU A 28 7.16 18.50 -11.91
C GLU A 28 6.40 17.65 -12.96
N ASP A 29 7.10 16.74 -13.62
CA ASP A 29 6.57 15.73 -14.54
C ASP A 29 6.05 14.46 -13.85
N HIS A 30 6.00 14.49 -12.52
CA HIS A 30 5.60 13.39 -11.64
C HIS A 30 6.53 12.17 -11.65
N THR A 31 7.64 12.22 -12.40
CA THR A 31 8.62 11.12 -12.41
C THR A 31 9.48 11.12 -11.16
N VAL A 32 9.92 9.94 -10.74
CA VAL A 32 10.90 9.77 -9.66
C VAL A 32 12.16 9.15 -10.23
N LYS A 33 13.22 9.96 -10.33
CA LYS A 33 14.52 9.49 -10.84
C LYS A 33 15.25 8.68 -9.76
N ILE A 34 15.45 7.42 -10.06
CA ILE A 34 16.14 6.45 -9.19
C ILE A 34 17.35 5.94 -9.97
N ALA A 35 18.53 6.43 -9.61
CA ALA A 35 19.77 6.15 -10.33
C ALA A 35 20.55 4.96 -9.74
N SER A 36 20.16 4.46 -8.56
CA SER A 36 20.82 3.30 -7.93
C SER A 36 19.83 2.54 -7.04
N PHE A 37 20.21 1.32 -6.67
CA PHE A 37 19.39 0.51 -5.76
C PHE A 37 19.34 1.12 -4.36
N GLU A 38 20.38 1.80 -3.90
CA GLU A 38 20.38 2.53 -2.62
C GLU A 38 19.38 3.69 -2.65
N GLU A 39 19.26 4.40 -3.76
CA GLU A 39 18.24 5.44 -3.94
C GLU A 39 16.85 4.85 -3.95
N PHE A 40 16.65 3.67 -4.55
CA PHE A 40 15.41 2.93 -4.52
C PHE A 40 15.00 2.53 -3.09
N GLN A 41 15.92 1.94 -2.33
CA GLN A 41 15.69 1.62 -0.92
C GLN A 41 15.41 2.88 -0.09
N SER A 42 16.10 3.99 -0.36
CA SER A 42 15.86 5.28 0.29
C SER A 42 14.47 5.84 -0.05
N TYR A 43 14.02 5.68 -1.29
CA TYR A 43 12.68 6.10 -1.70
C TYR A 43 11.57 5.35 -0.98
N PHE A 44 11.74 4.07 -0.69
CA PHE A 44 10.77 3.24 0.04
C PHE A 44 11.10 3.06 1.53
N ARG A 45 11.99 3.88 2.07
CA ARG A 45 12.25 3.91 3.51
C ARG A 45 11.20 4.75 4.22
N TYR A 46 10.65 4.23 5.34
CA TYR A 46 9.79 5.00 6.21
C TYR A 46 10.53 6.20 6.81
N VAL A 47 9.93 7.38 6.68
CA VAL A 47 10.38 8.63 7.31
C VAL A 47 9.17 9.30 7.93
N PRO A 48 9.20 9.65 9.24
CA PRO A 48 8.08 10.34 9.88
C PRO A 48 7.73 11.65 9.16
N GLY A 49 6.44 11.85 8.91
CA GLY A 49 5.94 13.06 8.24
C GLY A 49 6.00 13.05 6.71
N ARG A 50 6.56 12.01 6.10
CA ARG A 50 6.53 11.84 4.65
C ARG A 50 5.09 11.68 4.16
N ASP A 51 4.79 12.26 3.00
CA ASP A 51 3.50 12.13 2.32
C ASP A 51 3.22 10.69 1.94
N ILE A 52 1.93 10.35 1.89
CA ILE A 52 1.46 9.02 1.50
C ILE A 52 1.71 8.82 0.01
N ILE A 53 2.32 7.69 -0.34
CA ILE A 53 2.59 7.31 -1.73
C ILE A 53 1.39 6.56 -2.29
N ILE A 54 1.03 6.82 -3.54
CA ILE A 54 -0.01 6.08 -4.23
C ILE A 54 0.63 5.07 -5.19
N SER A 55 0.17 3.83 -5.12
CA SER A 55 0.48 2.74 -6.04
C SER A 55 -0.68 2.54 -7.01
N ALA A 56 -0.42 2.62 -8.29
CA ALA A 56 -1.42 2.37 -9.32
C ALA A 56 -1.46 0.88 -9.66
N HIS A 57 -2.47 0.17 -9.15
CA HIS A 57 -2.70 -1.25 -9.43
C HIS A 57 -2.99 -1.42 -10.92
N ARG A 58 -2.20 -2.28 -11.58
CA ARG A 58 -2.24 -2.55 -13.04
C ARG A 58 -2.08 -1.32 -13.92
N GLY A 59 -1.32 -0.32 -13.46
CA GLY A 59 -1.14 0.92 -14.20
C GLY A 59 -2.23 1.99 -13.96
N GLY A 60 -3.30 1.65 -13.22
CA GLY A 60 -4.45 2.53 -12.96
C GLY A 60 -5.51 2.44 -14.07
N MET A 61 -6.74 2.08 -13.68
CA MET A 61 -7.83 1.88 -14.63
C MET A 61 -8.61 3.17 -14.86
N GLN A 62 -8.78 3.53 -16.13
CA GLN A 62 -9.53 4.70 -16.55
C GLN A 62 -10.32 4.37 -17.83
N GLU A 63 -11.33 5.16 -18.12
CA GLU A 63 -12.06 5.09 -19.40
C GLU A 63 -11.09 5.30 -20.58
N GLY A 64 -11.12 4.38 -21.54
CA GLY A 64 -10.24 4.40 -22.71
C GLY A 64 -8.79 3.94 -22.43
N TYR A 65 -8.43 3.62 -21.17
CA TYR A 65 -7.09 3.18 -20.78
C TYR A 65 -7.15 1.82 -20.07
N PRO A 66 -6.73 0.73 -20.77
CA PRO A 66 -6.81 -0.62 -20.24
C PRO A 66 -5.84 -0.90 -19.09
N GLU A 67 -6.13 -1.87 -18.24
CA GLU A 67 -5.18 -2.38 -17.24
C GLU A 67 -3.93 -2.97 -17.90
N ASN A 68 -2.81 -2.97 -17.19
CA ASN A 68 -1.53 -3.55 -17.64
C ASN A 68 -1.07 -3.04 -19.02
N CYS A 69 -1.15 -1.72 -19.22
CA CYS A 69 -0.82 -1.06 -20.46
C CYS A 69 0.04 0.19 -20.22
N ILE A 70 1.07 0.39 -21.04
CA ILE A 70 1.96 1.57 -20.94
C ILE A 70 1.15 2.87 -21.01
N ALA A 71 0.16 2.96 -21.92
CA ALA A 71 -0.66 4.15 -22.06
C ALA A 71 -1.45 4.50 -20.77
N SER A 72 -1.88 3.49 -20.01
CA SER A 72 -2.54 3.71 -18.71
C SER A 72 -1.56 4.22 -17.66
N CYS A 73 -0.34 3.69 -17.66
CA CYS A 73 0.73 4.18 -16.80
C CYS A 73 1.08 5.64 -17.13
N GLU A 74 1.22 5.99 -18.41
CA GLU A 74 1.46 7.36 -18.87
C GLU A 74 0.33 8.30 -18.47
N LYS A 75 -0.90 7.86 -18.69
CA LYS A 75 -2.08 8.63 -18.30
C LYS A 75 -2.12 8.91 -16.80
N THR A 76 -1.85 7.91 -15.98
CA THR A 76 -1.81 8.06 -14.52
C THR A 76 -0.67 9.00 -14.11
N LEU A 77 0.53 8.80 -14.64
CA LEU A 77 1.69 9.63 -14.34
C LEU A 77 1.50 11.08 -14.78
N SER A 78 0.75 11.33 -15.85
CA SER A 78 0.41 12.70 -16.27
C SER A 78 -0.44 13.47 -15.25
N MET A 79 -1.05 12.80 -14.27
CA MET A 79 -1.96 13.39 -13.29
C MET A 79 -1.38 13.49 -11.88
N MET A 80 -0.49 12.56 -11.51
CA MET A 80 0.07 12.50 -10.16
C MET A 80 1.31 11.61 -10.08
N PRO A 81 2.22 11.88 -9.12
CA PRO A 81 3.32 10.97 -8.82
C PRO A 81 2.76 9.64 -8.33
N THR A 82 3.27 8.54 -8.89
CA THR A 82 2.86 7.18 -8.54
C THR A 82 3.96 6.19 -8.91
N PHE A 83 3.91 5.01 -8.34
CA PHE A 83 4.56 3.83 -8.89
C PHE A 83 3.50 2.81 -9.31
N PHE A 84 3.91 1.80 -10.07
CA PHE A 84 2.96 0.91 -10.74
C PHE A 84 3.11 -0.52 -10.22
N GLU A 85 2.00 -1.09 -9.81
CA GLU A 85 1.90 -2.55 -9.73
C GLU A 85 1.53 -3.05 -11.13
N ILE A 86 2.19 -4.11 -11.56
CA ILE A 86 2.00 -4.75 -12.87
C ILE A 86 2.03 -6.26 -12.75
N ASP A 87 1.19 -6.90 -13.54
CA ASP A 87 1.09 -8.34 -13.66
C ASP A 87 1.67 -8.81 -14.98
N PHE A 88 2.32 -9.96 -14.99
CA PHE A 88 2.83 -10.54 -16.23
C PHE A 88 2.68 -12.05 -16.28
N SER A 89 2.66 -12.57 -17.50
CA SER A 89 2.49 -13.98 -17.81
C SER A 89 3.36 -14.36 -19.03
N PHE A 90 3.57 -15.67 -19.23
CA PHE A 90 4.35 -16.19 -20.35
C PHE A 90 3.48 -16.53 -21.54
N THR A 91 3.94 -16.16 -22.73
CA THR A 91 3.44 -16.66 -24.02
C THR A 91 3.98 -18.06 -24.32
N LYS A 92 3.47 -18.68 -25.38
CA LYS A 92 3.92 -19.99 -25.89
C LYS A 92 5.41 -20.02 -26.27
N ASP A 93 5.92 -18.92 -26.77
CA ASP A 93 7.33 -18.71 -27.14
C ASP A 93 8.16 -18.07 -26.01
N SER A 94 7.67 -18.14 -24.78
CA SER A 94 8.36 -17.69 -23.55
C SER A 94 8.65 -16.19 -23.50
N VAL A 95 7.91 -15.37 -24.22
CA VAL A 95 7.94 -13.91 -24.07
C VAL A 95 7.07 -13.53 -22.86
N MET A 96 7.57 -12.69 -21.98
CA MET A 96 6.77 -12.12 -20.90
C MET A 96 5.96 -10.93 -21.39
N VAL A 97 4.65 -11.01 -21.20
CA VAL A 97 3.68 -9.97 -21.55
C VAL A 97 2.90 -9.53 -20.34
N LEU A 98 2.46 -8.27 -20.30
CA LEU A 98 1.62 -7.79 -19.22
C LEU A 98 0.22 -8.39 -19.35
N MET A 99 -0.14 -9.22 -18.39
CA MET A 99 -1.45 -9.86 -18.32
C MET A 99 -1.71 -10.40 -16.92
N HIS A 100 -2.83 -9.99 -16.31
CA HIS A 100 -3.23 -10.46 -14.99
C HIS A 100 -3.78 -11.89 -15.03
N ASP A 101 -4.69 -12.17 -15.97
CA ASP A 101 -5.36 -13.46 -16.06
C ASP A 101 -4.51 -14.44 -16.91
N LEU A 102 -4.65 -15.75 -16.66
CA LEU A 102 -4.03 -16.76 -17.53
C LEU A 102 -4.66 -16.83 -18.93
N THR A 103 -5.78 -16.12 -19.13
CA THR A 103 -6.48 -16.00 -20.42
C THR A 103 -6.60 -14.55 -20.84
N ILE A 104 -6.73 -14.31 -22.14
CA ILE A 104 -6.91 -12.97 -22.70
C ILE A 104 -8.38 -12.51 -22.76
N ASP A 105 -9.32 -13.34 -22.27
CA ASP A 105 -10.76 -13.21 -22.51
C ASP A 105 -11.38 -11.93 -21.90
N ARG A 106 -10.91 -11.52 -20.72
CA ARG A 106 -11.48 -10.39 -19.99
C ARG A 106 -10.91 -9.04 -20.45
N THR A 107 -9.64 -9.02 -20.79
CA THR A 107 -8.88 -7.78 -21.02
C THR A 107 -8.56 -7.52 -22.48
N THR A 108 -9.05 -8.37 -23.40
CA THR A 108 -8.88 -8.20 -24.83
C THR A 108 -10.16 -8.53 -25.61
N ASN A 109 -10.18 -8.19 -26.90
CA ASN A 109 -11.21 -8.66 -27.84
C ASN A 109 -10.99 -10.10 -28.34
N GLY A 110 -9.98 -10.81 -27.81
CA GLY A 110 -9.65 -12.20 -28.11
C GLY A 110 -10.16 -13.16 -27.04
N LYS A 111 -9.82 -14.45 -27.20
CA LYS A 111 -10.13 -15.52 -26.26
C LYS A 111 -9.02 -16.55 -26.24
N GLY A 112 -8.90 -17.28 -25.12
CA GLY A 112 -7.95 -18.37 -24.95
C GLY A 112 -6.83 -18.04 -23.96
N ARG A 113 -5.97 -19.02 -23.71
CA ARG A 113 -4.88 -18.86 -22.73
C ARG A 113 -3.72 -18.09 -23.36
N VAL A 114 -3.07 -17.22 -22.55
CA VAL A 114 -1.85 -16.52 -22.96
C VAL A 114 -0.78 -17.49 -23.46
N ALA A 115 -0.58 -18.60 -22.75
CA ALA A 115 0.41 -19.62 -23.07
C ALA A 115 0.13 -20.45 -24.35
N ASP A 116 -1.05 -20.30 -24.96
CA ASP A 116 -1.38 -20.96 -26.21
C ASP A 116 -0.97 -20.14 -27.44
N TYR A 117 -0.62 -18.87 -27.27
CA TYR A 117 -0.24 -17.94 -28.33
C TYR A 117 1.24 -17.55 -28.24
N THR A 118 1.88 -17.38 -29.39
CA THR A 118 3.15 -16.64 -29.48
C THR A 118 2.89 -15.14 -29.25
N TYR A 119 3.93 -14.38 -28.94
CA TYR A 119 3.80 -12.92 -28.81
C TYR A 119 3.28 -12.27 -30.10
N GLU A 120 3.78 -12.71 -31.26
CA GLU A 120 3.31 -12.23 -32.56
C GLU A 120 1.82 -12.49 -32.76
N GLU A 121 1.33 -13.68 -32.43
CA GLU A 121 -0.08 -14.01 -32.48
C GLU A 121 -0.95 -13.17 -31.55
N LEU A 122 -0.44 -12.80 -30.39
CA LEU A 122 -1.16 -11.92 -29.44
C LEU A 122 -1.32 -10.50 -29.98
N GLN A 123 -0.43 -10.02 -30.85
CA GLN A 123 -0.48 -8.66 -31.39
C GLN A 123 -1.68 -8.37 -32.31
N ARG A 124 -2.41 -9.39 -32.75
CA ARG A 124 -3.68 -9.24 -33.49
C ARG A 124 -4.83 -8.78 -32.61
N PHE A 125 -4.75 -9.00 -31.29
CA PHE A 125 -5.80 -8.60 -30.36
C PHE A 125 -5.61 -7.16 -29.88
N ARG A 126 -6.72 -6.55 -29.43
CA ARG A 126 -6.73 -5.23 -28.83
C ARG A 126 -7.15 -5.34 -27.38
N LEU A 127 -6.52 -4.57 -26.54
CA LEU A 127 -6.92 -4.44 -25.15
C LEU A 127 -8.29 -3.76 -25.05
N VAL A 128 -9.08 -4.15 -24.04
CA VAL A 128 -10.33 -3.50 -23.69
C VAL A 128 -10.15 -2.74 -22.38
N ASP A 129 -10.81 -1.60 -22.28
CA ASP A 129 -10.84 -0.86 -21.03
C ASP A 129 -11.74 -1.55 -19.98
N ARG A 130 -11.80 -1.00 -18.77
CA ARG A 130 -12.62 -1.55 -17.69
C ARG A 130 -14.12 -1.64 -17.98
N ASP A 131 -14.61 -0.82 -18.91
CA ASP A 131 -16.03 -0.75 -19.29
C ASP A 131 -16.33 -1.68 -20.46
N GLY A 132 -15.31 -2.42 -20.97
CA GLY A 132 -15.39 -3.39 -22.05
C GLY A 132 -15.27 -2.78 -23.45
N ASN A 133 -14.88 -1.50 -23.56
CA ASN A 133 -14.67 -0.85 -24.84
C ASN A 133 -13.33 -1.30 -25.44
N VAL A 134 -13.34 -1.70 -26.70
CA VAL A 134 -12.11 -2.05 -27.43
C VAL A 134 -11.31 -0.78 -27.70
N THR A 135 -10.03 -0.81 -27.37
CA THR A 135 -9.10 0.29 -27.57
C THR A 135 -8.16 0.01 -28.76
N ASP A 136 -7.31 0.94 -29.13
CA ASP A 136 -6.25 0.74 -30.12
C ASP A 136 -4.97 0.12 -29.53
N TYR A 137 -4.92 -0.05 -28.21
CA TYR A 137 -3.76 -0.57 -27.51
C TYR A 137 -3.62 -2.08 -27.64
N ARG A 138 -2.38 -2.54 -27.61
CA ARG A 138 -2.00 -3.95 -27.68
C ARG A 138 -1.38 -4.40 -26.37
N ILE A 139 -1.27 -5.71 -26.20
CA ILE A 139 -0.59 -6.30 -25.04
C ILE A 139 0.90 -5.96 -25.13
N PRO A 140 1.49 -5.22 -24.16
CA PRO A 140 2.91 -4.93 -24.18
C PRO A 140 3.71 -6.10 -23.59
N THR A 141 4.98 -6.18 -23.97
CA THR A 141 5.95 -7.02 -23.28
C THR A 141 6.42 -6.36 -21.98
N LEU A 142 6.87 -7.17 -21.03
CA LEU A 142 7.50 -6.66 -19.81
C LEU A 142 8.77 -5.85 -20.13
N ALA A 143 9.53 -6.26 -21.16
CA ALA A 143 10.72 -5.53 -21.59
C ALA A 143 10.39 -4.10 -22.08
N GLU A 144 9.32 -3.95 -22.87
CA GLU A 144 8.85 -2.62 -23.30
C GLU A 144 8.45 -1.73 -22.12
N VAL A 145 7.78 -2.30 -21.11
CA VAL A 145 7.35 -1.58 -19.92
C VAL A 145 8.55 -1.18 -19.04
N LEU A 146 9.51 -2.06 -18.86
CA LEU A 146 10.73 -1.77 -18.10
C LEU A 146 11.56 -0.68 -18.78
N GLU A 147 11.73 -0.74 -20.09
CA GLU A 147 12.44 0.29 -20.84
C GLU A 147 11.70 1.64 -20.79
N TRP A 148 10.36 1.61 -20.92
CA TRP A 148 9.55 2.81 -20.74
C TRP A 148 9.71 3.43 -19.35
N GLY A 149 9.71 2.61 -18.29
CA GLY A 149 9.74 3.05 -16.89
C GLY A 149 11.13 3.33 -16.34
N LYS A 150 12.19 3.02 -17.11
CA LYS A 150 13.59 3.27 -16.70
C LYS A 150 13.79 4.74 -16.34
N ASP A 151 14.36 4.98 -15.17
CA ASP A 151 14.63 6.32 -14.64
C ASP A 151 13.39 7.24 -14.52
N LYS A 152 12.19 6.68 -14.51
CA LYS A 152 10.92 7.44 -14.40
C LYS A 152 10.07 7.03 -13.21
N VAL A 153 9.94 5.73 -12.97
CA VAL A 153 8.99 5.17 -12.00
C VAL A 153 9.55 3.91 -11.34
N ALA A 154 8.92 3.51 -10.25
CA ALA A 154 9.15 2.19 -9.65
C ALA A 154 8.04 1.21 -10.04
N PHE A 155 8.38 -0.09 -9.99
CA PHE A 155 7.46 -1.18 -10.30
C PHE A 155 7.34 -2.16 -9.14
N ASN A 156 6.10 -2.54 -8.82
CA ASN A 156 5.78 -3.73 -8.05
C ASN A 156 5.40 -4.86 -9.01
N PHE A 157 6.17 -5.91 -9.02
CA PHE A 157 5.91 -7.09 -9.84
C PHE A 157 5.01 -8.06 -9.08
N ASP A 158 3.73 -8.16 -9.47
CA ASP A 158 2.89 -9.28 -9.05
C ASP A 158 2.96 -10.40 -10.09
N ASN A 159 3.71 -11.42 -9.74
CA ASN A 159 3.92 -12.56 -10.59
C ASN A 159 2.71 -13.49 -10.60
N LYS A 160 1.79 -13.27 -11.51
CA LYS A 160 0.55 -14.07 -11.60
C LYS A 160 0.81 -15.53 -11.89
N TYR A 161 1.84 -15.84 -12.66
CA TYR A 161 2.17 -17.21 -12.97
C TYR A 161 2.55 -18.02 -11.73
N ILE A 162 3.28 -17.41 -10.80
CA ILE A 162 3.59 -18.03 -9.51
C ILE A 162 2.37 -17.98 -8.58
N ASN A 163 1.63 -16.88 -8.59
CA ASN A 163 0.59 -16.59 -7.61
C ASN A 163 -0.78 -17.16 -7.98
N THR A 164 -0.99 -17.60 -9.24
CA THR A 164 -2.30 -18.06 -9.72
C THR A 164 -2.60 -19.49 -9.25
N LYS A 165 -3.83 -19.68 -8.77
CA LYS A 165 -4.37 -20.99 -8.43
C LYS A 165 -4.48 -21.85 -9.69
N GLY A 166 -3.95 -23.08 -9.63
CA GLY A 166 -4.00 -24.03 -10.76
C GLY A 166 -2.68 -24.18 -11.53
N VAL A 167 -1.68 -23.32 -11.27
CA VAL A 167 -0.32 -23.53 -11.74
C VAL A 167 0.36 -24.59 -10.86
N GLY A 168 0.96 -25.62 -11.48
CA GLY A 168 1.61 -26.72 -10.78
C GLY A 168 2.92 -26.30 -10.10
N GLU A 169 3.34 -27.01 -9.06
CA GLU A 169 4.55 -26.68 -8.28
C GLU A 169 5.81 -26.66 -9.14
N ALA A 170 5.98 -27.64 -10.05
CA ALA A 170 7.13 -27.68 -10.95
C ALA A 170 7.17 -26.50 -11.93
N GLU A 171 6.00 -26.02 -12.34
CA GLU A 171 5.87 -24.87 -13.22
C GLU A 171 6.19 -23.56 -12.50
N ARG A 172 5.69 -23.42 -11.26
CA ARG A 172 6.05 -22.29 -10.37
C ARG A 172 7.55 -22.24 -10.12
N ARG A 173 8.17 -23.39 -9.86
CA ARG A 173 9.59 -23.48 -9.62
C ARG A 173 10.39 -23.02 -10.85
N ARG A 174 10.03 -23.47 -12.04
CA ARG A 174 10.68 -22.99 -13.29
C ARG A 174 10.54 -21.48 -13.49
N ALA A 175 9.37 -20.92 -13.16
CA ALA A 175 9.16 -19.48 -13.22
C ALA A 175 10.04 -18.73 -12.21
N LEU A 176 10.14 -19.21 -10.98
CA LEU A 176 11.03 -18.64 -9.96
C LEU A 176 12.50 -18.70 -10.38
N ASP A 177 12.95 -19.85 -10.88
CA ASP A 177 14.32 -20.03 -11.40
C ASP A 177 14.60 -19.02 -12.52
N TYR A 178 13.66 -18.86 -13.46
CA TYR A 178 13.79 -17.90 -14.55
C TYR A 178 13.89 -16.45 -14.03
N TYR A 179 13.05 -16.05 -13.07
CA TYR A 179 13.09 -14.66 -12.53
C TYR A 179 14.38 -14.40 -11.77
N VAL A 180 14.89 -15.38 -11.05
CA VAL A 180 16.22 -15.29 -10.42
C VAL A 180 17.27 -15.02 -11.48
N GLU A 181 17.29 -15.79 -12.58
CA GLU A 181 18.24 -15.61 -13.69
C GLU A 181 18.15 -14.19 -14.30
N GLN A 182 16.93 -13.65 -14.45
CA GLN A 182 16.75 -12.30 -14.99
C GLN A 182 17.29 -11.20 -14.06
N LEU A 183 17.22 -11.39 -12.75
CA LEU A 183 17.67 -10.42 -11.74
C LEU A 183 19.18 -10.52 -11.43
N LEU A 184 19.80 -11.66 -11.68
CA LEU A 184 21.24 -11.84 -11.44
C LEU A 184 22.10 -11.12 -12.49
N PRO A 185 23.37 -10.81 -12.20
CA PRO A 185 24.28 -10.17 -13.15
C PRO A 185 24.30 -10.90 -14.51
N GLY A 186 24.06 -10.15 -15.58
CA GLY A 186 23.94 -10.67 -16.94
C GLY A 186 22.52 -11.04 -17.36
N GLY A 187 21.57 -11.08 -16.46
CA GLY A 187 20.15 -11.21 -16.78
C GLY A 187 19.54 -9.90 -17.29
N ALA A 188 18.41 -9.98 -17.98
CA ALA A 188 17.78 -8.84 -18.64
C ALA A 188 17.29 -7.75 -17.66
N TRP A 189 17.08 -8.10 -16.38
CA TRP A 189 16.62 -7.15 -15.36
C TRP A 189 17.74 -6.70 -14.41
N SER A 190 18.96 -7.14 -14.61
CA SER A 190 20.07 -6.83 -13.72
C SER A 190 20.42 -5.35 -13.64
N GLU A 191 20.15 -4.60 -14.71
CA GLU A 191 20.42 -3.17 -14.81
C GLU A 191 19.27 -2.27 -14.30
N TYR A 192 18.14 -2.86 -13.89
CA TYR A 192 17.01 -2.11 -13.34
C TYR A 192 17.10 -2.05 -11.81
N HIS A 193 16.97 -0.83 -11.26
CA HIS A 193 17.12 -0.55 -9.83
C HIS A 193 15.81 -0.11 -9.16
N ASN A 194 14.70 -0.29 -9.85
CA ASN A 194 13.40 0.28 -9.51
C ASN A 194 12.30 -0.78 -9.34
N ILE A 195 12.69 -2.03 -9.00
CA ILE A 195 11.78 -3.18 -8.91
C ILE A 195 11.65 -3.64 -7.47
N PHE A 196 10.43 -3.90 -7.01
CA PHE A 196 10.18 -4.80 -5.90
C PHE A 196 9.23 -5.91 -6.30
N LEU A 197 9.34 -7.04 -5.60
CA LEU A 197 8.65 -8.28 -5.91
C LEU A 197 7.55 -8.52 -4.88
N SER A 198 6.31 -8.61 -5.31
CA SER A 198 5.23 -9.15 -4.48
C SER A 198 5.42 -10.64 -4.31
N VAL A 199 5.83 -11.07 -3.12
CA VAL A 199 6.07 -12.46 -2.79
C VAL A 199 5.03 -12.99 -1.79
N ARG A 200 4.65 -14.26 -1.94
CA ARG A 200 3.58 -14.87 -1.15
C ARG A 200 3.99 -15.21 0.28
N SER A 201 5.27 -15.38 0.51
CA SER A 201 5.80 -15.82 1.80
C SER A 201 7.25 -15.42 1.99
N LEU A 202 7.71 -15.50 3.22
CA LEU A 202 9.12 -15.35 3.55
C LEU A 202 10.01 -16.39 2.85
N ASP A 203 9.52 -17.63 2.67
CA ASP A 203 10.27 -18.68 1.98
C ASP A 203 10.55 -18.33 0.51
N GLU A 204 9.59 -17.68 -0.15
CA GLU A 204 9.79 -17.18 -1.50
C GLU A 204 10.81 -16.03 -1.55
N ALA A 205 10.75 -15.09 -0.61
CA ALA A 205 11.78 -14.05 -0.49
C ALA A 205 13.17 -14.65 -0.22
N LEU A 206 13.25 -15.64 0.67
CA LEU A 206 14.50 -16.36 0.95
C LEU A 206 15.03 -17.12 -0.26
N TYR A 207 14.14 -17.60 -1.13
CA TYR A 207 14.55 -18.23 -2.38
C TYR A 207 15.34 -17.26 -3.25
N TYR A 208 14.81 -16.04 -3.50
CA TYR A 208 15.53 -15.00 -4.25
C TYR A 208 16.82 -14.56 -3.52
N TRP A 209 16.71 -14.34 -2.20
CA TRP A 209 17.83 -13.89 -1.39
C TRP A 209 19.00 -14.88 -1.38
N ASN A 210 18.74 -16.16 -1.20
CA ASN A 210 19.74 -17.23 -1.18
C ASN A 210 20.35 -17.48 -2.56
N ALA A 211 19.61 -17.19 -3.63
CA ALA A 211 20.12 -17.23 -5.00
C ALA A 211 21.06 -16.04 -5.33
N GLY A 212 21.14 -15.03 -4.46
CA GLY A 212 22.04 -13.89 -4.65
C GLY A 212 21.38 -12.62 -5.22
N VAL A 213 20.05 -12.57 -5.36
CA VAL A 213 19.33 -11.37 -5.79
C VAL A 213 19.52 -10.25 -4.77
N ARG A 214 20.03 -9.09 -5.22
CA ARG A 214 20.33 -7.91 -4.38
C ARG A 214 19.87 -6.59 -4.98
N ASN A 215 19.27 -6.60 -6.15
CA ASN A 215 18.79 -5.44 -6.91
C ASN A 215 17.26 -5.30 -6.92
N ALA A 216 16.56 -6.06 -6.09
CA ALA A 216 15.11 -5.95 -5.89
C ALA A 216 14.76 -5.97 -4.40
N MET A 217 13.71 -5.24 -4.01
CA MET A 217 13.10 -5.32 -2.69
C MET A 217 11.97 -6.37 -2.69
N PHE A 218 11.46 -6.71 -1.52
CA PHE A 218 10.38 -7.68 -1.36
C PHE A 218 9.16 -7.02 -0.70
N CYS A 219 7.98 -7.24 -1.29
CA CYS A 219 6.71 -6.88 -0.67
C CYS A 219 6.10 -8.14 -0.04
N ILE A 220 6.09 -8.20 1.29
CA ILE A 220 5.69 -9.38 2.07
C ILE A 220 4.62 -9.00 3.09
N GLU A 221 3.61 -9.84 3.27
CA GLU A 221 2.64 -9.66 4.36
C GLU A 221 3.30 -9.88 5.73
N ILE A 222 3.28 -8.83 6.56
CA ILE A 222 3.69 -8.87 7.97
C ILE A 222 2.52 -8.40 8.83
N SER A 223 1.66 -9.34 9.22
CA SER A 223 0.42 -9.08 9.94
C SER A 223 0.35 -9.77 11.31
N THR A 224 1.40 -10.49 11.71
CA THR A 224 1.48 -11.12 13.02
C THR A 224 2.86 -10.94 13.66
N PRO A 225 2.95 -11.02 15.02
CA PRO A 225 4.24 -11.00 15.71
C PRO A 225 5.16 -12.16 15.28
N GLU A 226 4.60 -13.30 14.88
CA GLU A 226 5.32 -14.47 14.39
C GLU A 226 6.01 -14.17 13.06
N GLN A 227 5.28 -13.55 12.11
CA GLN A 227 5.81 -13.14 10.80
C GLN A 227 6.92 -12.08 10.96
N PHE A 228 6.71 -11.09 11.85
CA PHE A 228 7.73 -10.09 12.17
C PHE A 228 9.01 -10.75 12.68
N ARG A 229 8.90 -11.65 13.69
CA ARG A 229 10.07 -12.37 14.24
C ARG A 229 10.71 -13.32 13.23
N ALA A 230 9.92 -13.93 12.34
CA ALA A 230 10.44 -14.79 11.28
C ALA A 230 11.30 -13.97 10.30
N PHE A 231 10.79 -12.79 9.86
CA PHE A 231 11.57 -11.90 9.01
C PHE A 231 12.85 -11.40 9.71
N GLU A 232 12.75 -11.00 10.96
CA GLU A 232 13.91 -10.55 11.77
C GLU A 232 15.04 -11.60 11.83
N ARG A 233 14.69 -12.90 11.86
CA ARG A 233 15.64 -14.01 11.87
C ARG A 233 16.07 -14.48 10.48
N SER A 234 15.50 -13.98 9.43
CA SER A 234 15.73 -14.44 8.05
C SER A 234 17.14 -14.12 7.51
N GLY A 235 17.79 -13.10 8.07
CA GLY A 235 19.04 -12.56 7.55
C GLY A 235 18.85 -11.59 6.38
N ILE A 236 17.64 -11.39 5.89
CA ILE A 236 17.32 -10.34 4.90
C ILE A 236 17.31 -8.98 5.63
N PRO A 237 18.09 -7.97 5.20
CA PRO A 237 18.06 -6.65 5.83
C PRO A 237 16.68 -5.98 5.69
N TRP A 238 16.27 -5.23 6.71
CA TRP A 238 14.99 -4.52 6.73
C TRP A 238 14.84 -3.53 5.57
N SER A 239 15.95 -3.00 5.03
CA SER A 239 15.94 -2.12 3.86
C SER A 239 15.47 -2.81 2.57
N TYR A 240 15.31 -4.11 2.55
CA TYR A 240 14.78 -4.89 1.43
C TYR A 240 13.27 -5.17 1.56
N LEU A 241 12.62 -4.70 2.63
CA LEU A 241 11.23 -5.02 2.91
C LEU A 241 10.31 -3.82 2.71
N ILE A 242 9.19 -4.05 2.03
CA ILE A 242 7.93 -3.31 2.14
C ILE A 242 6.93 -4.27 2.78
N ALA A 243 6.30 -3.86 3.88
CA ALA A 243 5.34 -4.71 4.57
C ALA A 243 3.94 -4.54 3.96
N ALA A 244 3.38 -5.63 3.42
CA ALA A 244 2.01 -5.62 2.93
C ALA A 244 1.01 -5.82 4.08
N SER A 245 -0.06 -5.03 4.08
CA SER A 245 -1.25 -5.24 4.89
C SER A 245 -2.45 -5.46 3.97
N ARG A 246 -3.21 -6.53 4.21
CA ARG A 246 -4.39 -6.88 3.39
C ARG A 246 -5.59 -5.97 3.60
N LYS A 247 -5.54 -5.09 4.58
CA LYS A 247 -6.64 -4.19 4.96
C LYS A 247 -6.09 -2.79 5.19
N ALA A 248 -6.97 -1.81 5.20
CA ALA A 248 -6.64 -0.50 5.75
C ALA A 248 -5.97 -0.66 7.11
N MET A 249 -5.18 0.33 7.54
CA MET A 249 -4.45 0.28 8.82
C MET A 249 -5.37 -0.20 9.93
N ASP A 250 -5.13 -1.41 10.42
CA ASP A 250 -5.93 -2.04 11.47
C ASP A 250 -5.40 -1.60 12.84
N PRO A 251 -6.21 -0.97 13.70
CA PRO A 251 -5.80 -0.57 15.05
C PRO A 251 -5.25 -1.75 15.88
N ALA A 252 -5.70 -2.97 15.64
CA ALA A 252 -5.17 -4.17 16.31
C ALA A 252 -3.71 -4.49 15.94
N MET A 253 -3.23 -3.92 14.83
CA MET A 253 -1.89 -4.10 14.29
C MET A 253 -0.93 -2.95 14.64
N THR A 254 -1.37 -1.94 15.38
CA THR A 254 -0.59 -0.70 15.65
C THR A 254 0.81 -1.02 16.17
N GLU A 255 0.95 -1.96 17.10
CA GLU A 255 2.26 -2.35 17.65
C GLU A 255 3.21 -2.93 16.59
N ILE A 256 2.67 -3.66 15.61
CA ILE A 256 3.46 -4.23 14.51
C ILE A 256 3.89 -3.10 13.57
N TYR A 257 2.99 -2.18 13.23
CA TYR A 257 3.31 -1.03 12.39
C TYR A 257 4.39 -0.15 13.02
N GLU A 258 4.28 0.15 14.33
CA GLU A 258 5.31 0.90 15.06
C GLU A 258 6.68 0.20 14.97
N LYS A 259 6.74 -1.12 15.19
CA LYS A 259 7.97 -1.91 15.06
C LYS A 259 8.54 -1.90 13.63
N LEU A 260 7.70 -1.96 12.60
CA LEU A 260 8.12 -1.85 11.21
C LEU A 260 8.69 -0.47 10.91
N HIS A 261 8.03 0.59 11.35
CA HIS A 261 8.50 1.97 11.23
C HIS A 261 9.83 2.21 11.95
N ASP A 262 10.03 1.65 13.14
CA ASP A 262 11.31 1.70 13.88
C ASP A 262 12.47 1.05 13.10
N ARG A 263 12.15 0.14 12.18
CA ARG A 263 13.11 -0.51 11.27
C ARG A 263 13.23 0.21 9.91
N GLY A 264 12.51 1.31 9.72
CA GLY A 264 12.48 2.07 8.48
C GLY A 264 11.64 1.40 7.37
N VAL A 265 10.75 0.48 7.71
CA VAL A 265 9.89 -0.25 6.77
C VAL A 265 8.58 0.47 6.57
N MET A 266 8.20 0.71 5.32
CA MET A 266 6.88 1.22 4.95
C MET A 266 5.83 0.12 4.93
N VAL A 267 4.58 0.51 5.23
CA VAL A 267 3.41 -0.36 5.15
C VAL A 267 2.56 0.04 3.94
N ILE A 268 2.36 -0.91 3.01
CA ILE A 268 1.44 -0.77 1.89
C ILE A 268 0.09 -1.42 2.22
N VAL A 269 -0.99 -0.69 1.96
CA VAL A 269 -2.36 -1.21 2.05
C VAL A 269 -3.00 -1.23 0.67
N SER A 270 -3.55 -2.38 0.27
CA SER A 270 -4.33 -2.48 -0.95
C SER A 270 -5.82 -2.27 -0.65
N ILE A 271 -6.44 -1.33 -1.36
CA ILE A 271 -7.86 -1.02 -1.24
C ILE A 271 -8.70 -1.52 -2.42
N THR A 272 -8.09 -2.25 -3.35
CA THR A 272 -8.72 -2.81 -4.55
C THR A 272 -9.90 -3.73 -4.25
N GLY A 273 -9.85 -4.44 -3.12
CA GLY A 273 -10.93 -5.33 -2.62
C GLY A 273 -11.97 -4.64 -1.73
N SER A 274 -11.79 -3.36 -1.40
CA SER A 274 -12.61 -2.62 -0.43
C SER A 274 -13.12 -1.29 -0.99
N ALA A 275 -12.42 -0.20 -0.75
CA ALA A 275 -12.84 1.14 -1.15
C ALA A 275 -13.03 1.30 -2.67
N ASP A 276 -12.21 0.62 -3.48
CA ASP A 276 -12.34 0.62 -4.95
C ASP A 276 -13.62 -0.07 -5.45
N ARG A 277 -14.27 -0.91 -4.62
CA ARG A 277 -15.56 -1.55 -4.96
C ARG A 277 -16.76 -0.61 -4.86
N VAL A 278 -16.59 0.56 -4.28
CA VAL A 278 -17.62 1.60 -4.23
C VAL A 278 -17.81 2.17 -5.64
N LYS A 279 -19.00 2.00 -6.22
CA LYS A 279 -19.27 2.34 -7.63
C LYS A 279 -19.34 3.84 -7.86
N ASP A 280 -20.06 4.56 -6.98
CA ASP A 280 -20.13 6.01 -7.10
C ASP A 280 -18.79 6.66 -6.77
N ARG A 281 -18.32 7.53 -7.66
CA ARG A 281 -17.01 8.17 -7.53
C ARG A 281 -16.92 9.08 -6.29
N ARG A 282 -18.00 9.79 -5.94
CA ARG A 282 -18.00 10.71 -4.79
C ARG A 282 -17.92 9.92 -3.49
N ASP A 283 -18.71 8.86 -3.38
CA ASP A 283 -18.71 7.97 -2.22
C ASP A 283 -17.36 7.25 -2.10
N ARG A 284 -16.78 6.80 -3.22
CA ARG A 284 -15.44 6.20 -3.25
C ARG A 284 -14.36 7.17 -2.75
N ARG A 285 -14.40 8.44 -3.14
CA ARG A 285 -13.47 9.46 -2.62
C ARG A 285 -13.63 9.71 -1.11
N VAL A 286 -14.81 9.51 -0.55
CA VAL A 286 -15.04 9.55 0.92
C VAL A 286 -14.31 8.39 1.59
N GLU A 287 -14.40 7.17 1.04
CA GLU A 287 -13.65 6.02 1.56
C GLU A 287 -12.13 6.21 1.41
N TYR A 288 -11.68 6.83 0.33
CA TYR A 288 -10.27 7.17 0.16
C TYR A 288 -9.78 8.17 1.22
N LEU A 289 -10.56 9.19 1.52
CA LEU A 289 -10.22 10.11 2.60
C LEU A 289 -10.15 9.40 3.96
N ARG A 290 -11.06 8.45 4.23
CA ARG A 290 -11.02 7.63 5.45
C ARG A 290 -9.74 6.79 5.50
N THR A 291 -9.35 6.20 4.38
CA THR A 291 -8.10 5.44 4.29
C THR A 291 -6.89 6.36 4.52
N LEU A 292 -6.85 7.53 3.88
CA LEU A 292 -5.79 8.51 4.09
C LEU A 292 -5.69 8.96 5.56
N LEU A 293 -6.83 9.15 6.23
CA LEU A 293 -6.89 9.51 7.66
C LEU A 293 -6.39 8.39 8.60
N SER A 294 -6.29 7.14 8.14
CA SER A 294 -5.62 6.06 8.88
C SER A 294 -4.10 6.05 8.71
N GLU A 295 -3.57 6.96 7.89
CA GLU A 295 -2.15 7.22 7.65
C GLU A 295 -1.30 6.00 7.29
N PRO A 296 -1.67 5.19 6.29
CA PRO A 296 -0.75 4.20 5.73
C PRO A 296 0.44 4.93 5.07
N ASP A 297 1.50 4.20 4.78
CA ASP A 297 2.63 4.81 4.06
C ASP A 297 2.41 4.76 2.55
N ILE A 298 1.78 3.68 2.08
CA ILE A 298 1.47 3.46 0.67
C ILE A 298 0.04 2.96 0.54
N ILE A 299 -0.71 3.47 -0.44
CA ILE A 299 -2.05 2.99 -0.81
C ILE A 299 -2.00 2.46 -2.24
N GLU A 300 -2.38 1.20 -2.42
CA GLU A 300 -2.57 0.59 -3.74
C GLU A 300 -4.04 0.62 -4.14
N THR A 301 -4.33 1.14 -5.35
CA THR A 301 -5.69 1.38 -5.85
C THR A 301 -5.83 1.12 -7.35
N ASP A 302 -7.03 0.66 -7.77
CA ASP A 302 -7.45 0.59 -9.18
C ASP A 302 -7.65 1.98 -9.80
N TYR A 303 -7.95 3.01 -8.99
CA TYR A 303 -8.36 4.34 -9.47
C TYR A 303 -7.49 5.47 -8.92
N PRO A 304 -6.19 5.51 -9.23
CA PRO A 304 -5.28 6.54 -8.73
C PRO A 304 -5.74 7.95 -9.07
N ALA A 305 -6.38 8.17 -10.23
CA ALA A 305 -6.94 9.46 -10.63
C ALA A 305 -7.96 10.04 -9.63
N ASP A 306 -8.60 9.21 -8.83
CA ASP A 306 -9.56 9.66 -7.82
C ASP A 306 -8.87 10.25 -6.58
N PHE A 307 -7.57 10.05 -6.42
CA PHE A 307 -6.77 10.70 -5.37
C PHE A 307 -6.36 12.13 -5.74
N VAL A 308 -6.41 12.51 -7.01
CA VAL A 308 -6.07 13.88 -7.43
C VAL A 308 -6.91 14.90 -6.67
N GLY A 309 -6.24 15.81 -5.97
CA GLY A 309 -6.87 16.81 -5.10
C GLY A 309 -7.40 16.29 -3.77
N LEU A 310 -7.07 15.05 -3.37
CA LEU A 310 -7.20 14.61 -1.98
C LEU A 310 -5.89 14.94 -1.21
N PRO A 311 -5.99 15.19 0.10
CA PRO A 311 -4.81 15.44 0.92
C PRO A 311 -4.01 14.14 1.10
N VAL A 312 -2.82 14.06 0.49
CA VAL A 312 -1.88 12.96 0.72
C VAL A 312 -0.79 13.35 1.72
N GLY A 313 -0.66 14.65 2.01
CA GLY A 313 0.28 15.20 2.98
C GLY A 313 -0.15 14.94 4.42
N ARG A 314 0.74 14.37 5.23
CA ARG A 314 0.44 14.02 6.64
C ARG A 314 0.13 15.23 7.50
N GLU A 315 0.72 16.38 7.23
CA GLU A 315 0.42 17.62 7.96
C GLU A 315 -1.02 18.08 7.71
N GLU A 316 -1.47 18.04 6.44
CA GLU A 316 -2.84 18.38 6.07
C GLU A 316 -3.86 17.40 6.68
N LEU A 317 -3.55 16.09 6.65
CA LEU A 317 -4.39 15.05 7.28
C LEU A 317 -4.50 15.24 8.80
N ARG A 318 -3.42 15.60 9.48
CA ARG A 318 -3.45 15.93 10.92
C ARG A 318 -4.35 17.12 11.19
N ALA A 319 -4.24 18.18 10.37
CA ALA A 319 -5.09 19.37 10.51
C ALA A 319 -6.59 19.05 10.27
N ILE A 320 -6.91 18.10 9.39
CA ILE A 320 -8.28 17.62 9.19
C ILE A 320 -8.77 16.88 10.43
N ARG A 321 -7.99 15.92 10.97
CA ARG A 321 -8.36 15.18 12.18
C ARG A 321 -8.57 16.09 13.39
N ASP A 322 -7.69 17.06 13.58
CA ASP A 322 -7.80 18.00 14.70
C ASP A 322 -9.09 18.82 14.60
N ARG A 323 -9.44 19.31 13.41
CA ARG A 323 -10.72 20.02 13.19
C ARG A 323 -11.95 19.12 13.44
N GLU A 324 -11.90 17.86 13.02
CA GLU A 324 -13.01 16.92 13.27
C GLU A 324 -13.14 16.58 14.75
N ALA A 325 -12.03 16.35 15.44
CA ALA A 325 -12.00 16.13 16.90
C ALA A 325 -12.60 17.33 17.65
N GLU A 326 -12.21 18.55 17.29
CA GLU A 326 -12.78 19.77 17.88
C GLU A 326 -14.29 19.91 17.60
N ARG A 327 -14.75 19.52 16.39
CA ARG A 327 -16.17 19.56 16.05
C ARG A 327 -16.98 18.56 16.88
N MET A 328 -16.45 17.34 17.07
CA MET A 328 -17.06 16.32 17.92
C MET A 328 -17.11 16.77 19.38
N GLU A 329 -16.00 17.29 19.95
CA GLU A 329 -15.97 17.83 21.30
C GLU A 329 -17.04 18.92 21.50
N ARG A 330 -17.17 19.86 20.53
CA ARG A 330 -18.21 20.90 20.57
C ARG A 330 -19.62 20.30 20.56
N SER A 331 -19.85 19.25 19.78
CA SER A 331 -21.15 18.57 19.69
C SER A 331 -21.49 17.87 20.99
N VAL A 332 -20.54 17.15 21.59
CA VAL A 332 -20.70 16.47 22.89
C VAL A 332 -20.95 17.49 24.00
N CYS A 333 -20.20 18.58 24.08
CA CYS A 333 -20.39 19.64 25.07
C CYS A 333 -21.79 20.28 24.94
N ARG A 334 -22.27 20.53 23.70
CA ARG A 334 -23.63 21.04 23.46
C ARG A 334 -24.70 20.06 23.91
N ALA A 335 -24.57 18.78 23.58
CA ALA A 335 -25.52 17.73 23.96
C ALA A 335 -25.57 17.53 25.49
N ALA A 336 -24.44 17.71 26.16
CA ALA A 336 -24.33 17.58 27.62
C ALA A 336 -24.65 18.87 28.40
N GLY A 337 -24.97 20.01 27.73
CA GLY A 337 -25.20 21.31 28.40
C GLY A 337 -23.98 21.86 29.09
N LEU A 338 -22.75 21.43 28.76
CA LEU A 338 -21.50 21.83 29.40
C LEU A 338 -20.90 23.09 28.75
N PRO A 339 -20.32 24.02 29.54
CA PRO A 339 -19.64 25.18 28.99
C PRO A 339 -18.38 24.73 28.17
N ILE A 340 -18.09 25.48 27.12
CA ILE A 340 -16.95 25.21 26.19
C ILE A 340 -15.60 25.17 26.93
N ALA A 341 -15.51 25.71 28.17
CA ALA A 341 -14.30 25.69 29.02
C ALA A 341 -13.92 24.30 29.56
N CYS A 342 -14.83 23.30 29.54
CA CYS A 342 -14.54 21.92 29.96
C CYS A 342 -13.67 21.10 28.95
N ARG A 343 -13.23 21.74 27.86
CA ARG A 343 -12.41 21.07 26.79
C ARG A 343 -11.11 20.46 27.34
N ALA A 344 -10.46 21.09 28.31
CA ALA A 344 -9.19 20.60 28.82
C ALA A 344 -9.33 19.31 29.65
N GLU A 345 -10.47 19.09 30.30
CA GLU A 345 -10.75 17.88 31.08
C GLU A 345 -11.10 16.69 30.19
N ILE A 346 -11.87 16.90 29.10
CA ILE A 346 -12.22 15.86 28.14
C ILE A 346 -10.96 15.38 27.39
N ARG A 347 -10.06 16.29 26.99
CA ARG A 347 -8.77 15.93 26.37
C ARG A 347 -7.86 15.16 27.33
N ARG A 348 -7.80 15.52 28.62
CA ARG A 348 -7.05 14.76 29.63
C ARG A 348 -7.63 13.36 29.84
N ALA A 349 -8.94 13.21 29.86
CA ALA A 349 -9.60 11.91 30.02
C ALA A 349 -9.39 10.99 28.77
N ALA A 350 -9.37 11.56 27.55
CA ALA A 350 -9.12 10.82 26.31
C ALA A 350 -7.64 10.47 26.09
N SER A 351 -6.70 11.23 26.69
CA SER A 351 -5.25 10.98 26.55
C SER A 351 -4.68 10.01 27.59
N VAL A 352 -5.46 9.56 28.56
CA VAL A 352 -5.04 8.51 29.51
C VAL A 352 -5.13 7.17 28.79
N ARG A 353 -4.00 6.75 28.19
CA ARG A 353 -3.82 5.35 27.76
C ARG A 353 -4.05 4.45 28.99
N PRO A 354 -4.75 3.32 28.88
CA PRO A 354 -4.79 2.36 29.99
C PRO A 354 -3.35 1.90 30.24
N GLU A 355 -2.77 2.34 31.35
CA GLU A 355 -1.50 1.80 31.84
C GLU A 355 -1.65 0.29 31.94
N SER A 356 -0.85 -0.44 31.16
CA SER A 356 -0.67 -1.88 31.33
C SER A 356 -0.25 -2.12 32.79
N ARG A 357 -1.11 -2.71 33.59
CA ARG A 357 -0.82 -3.15 34.95
C ARG A 357 0.38 -4.09 34.90
N ARG A 358 1.56 -3.57 35.15
CA ARG A 358 2.71 -4.37 35.55
C ARG A 358 2.38 -4.97 36.92
N THR A 359 2.12 -6.23 36.97
CA THR A 359 2.10 -7.00 38.22
C THR A 359 3.53 -7.14 38.74
N PRO A 360 3.86 -6.65 39.96
CA PRO A 360 5.11 -7.02 40.59
C PRO A 360 4.99 -8.43 41.14
N ALA A 361 5.93 -9.28 40.78
CA ALA A 361 6.10 -10.58 41.41
C ALA A 361 6.61 -10.42 42.88
N GLY A 362 5.96 -11.14 43.78
CA GLY A 362 6.58 -11.64 45.02
C GLY A 362 6.32 -10.89 46.31
N SER A 363 5.54 -11.52 47.12
CA SER A 363 5.63 -11.78 48.55
C SER A 363 4.31 -11.63 49.29
N SER A 364 3.81 -12.76 49.74
CA SER A 364 2.79 -12.89 50.81
C SER A 364 3.35 -12.37 52.12
N PRO A 365 2.55 -11.75 53.02
CA PRO A 365 1.89 -12.58 54.04
C PRO A 365 0.45 -12.15 54.39
N ARG A 366 -0.27 -13.14 54.87
CA ARG A 366 -1.61 -13.07 55.45
C ARG A 366 -1.76 -11.96 56.50
N ARG A 367 -2.85 -11.20 56.43
CA ARG A 367 -3.56 -10.70 57.64
C ARG A 367 -5.06 -10.63 57.37
N GLU A 368 -5.77 -11.21 58.33
CA GLU A 368 -7.22 -11.19 58.50
C GLU A 368 -7.79 -9.80 58.60
N CYS A 369 -8.97 -9.54 58.02
CA CYS A 369 -9.86 -8.50 58.40
C CYS A 369 -11.33 -8.90 58.29
N THR A 370 -11.99 -8.79 59.41
CA THR A 370 -13.38 -9.07 59.76
C THR A 370 -14.39 -8.14 59.03
N PRO A 371 -15.69 -8.44 58.98
CA PRO A 371 -16.61 -7.99 57.97
C PRO A 371 -17.35 -6.68 58.33
N CYS A 372 -17.63 -5.90 57.28
CA CYS A 372 -18.59 -4.79 57.36
C CYS A 372 -19.86 -5.14 56.57
N ARG A 373 -20.95 -5.33 57.30
CA ARG A 373 -22.33 -5.46 56.78
C ARG A 373 -22.83 -4.05 56.40
N ARG A 374 -23.44 -3.89 55.21
CA ARG A 374 -24.74 -3.24 54.96
C ARG A 374 -25.14 -3.32 53.48
N ARG A 375 -26.20 -4.04 53.26
CA ARG A 375 -27.39 -3.89 52.40
C ARG A 375 -27.24 -3.06 51.12
N CYS A 376 -27.42 -3.73 49.97
CA CYS A 376 -28.31 -3.32 48.89
C CYS A 376 -28.80 -4.55 48.11
N GLY A 377 -30.10 -4.62 47.88
CA GLY A 377 -30.81 -5.80 47.41
C GLY A 377 -30.55 -6.10 45.92
N CYS A 378 -30.34 -7.38 45.65
CA CYS A 378 -30.44 -7.94 44.30
C CYS A 378 -31.76 -8.69 44.15
N VAL A 379 -32.54 -8.29 43.18
CA VAL A 379 -33.68 -9.02 42.67
C VAL A 379 -33.15 -10.17 41.83
N ARG A 380 -33.48 -11.40 42.23
CA ARG A 380 -33.29 -12.61 41.44
C ARG A 380 -34.45 -12.77 40.46
N SER A 381 -34.22 -13.03 39.22
CA SER A 381 -35.16 -13.68 38.33
C SER A 381 -34.58 -15.04 37.88
N ASN A 382 -35.23 -16.10 38.30
CA ASN A 382 -35.07 -17.47 37.84
C ASN A 382 -35.63 -17.66 36.43
N GLY A 383 -34.98 -18.49 35.63
CA GLY A 383 -35.48 -18.96 34.34
C GLY A 383 -34.72 -20.14 33.82
N SER A 384 -35.13 -21.24 34.28
CA SER A 384 -34.96 -22.66 33.93
C SER A 384 -34.58 -23.03 32.49
N SER A 385 -33.67 -24.00 32.45
CA SER A 385 -33.36 -25.06 31.49
C SER A 385 -34.50 -25.57 30.58
N LYS A 386 -34.12 -25.91 29.30
CA LYS A 386 -34.44 -27.24 28.73
C LYS A 386 -33.54 -27.53 27.53
N ALA A 387 -32.86 -28.68 27.64
CA ALA A 387 -32.22 -29.40 26.57
C ALA A 387 -33.27 -30.05 25.63
N ALA A 388 -32.92 -30.27 24.36
CA ALA A 388 -33.03 -31.51 23.63
C ALA A 388 -33.10 -31.29 22.11
N ARG A 389 -32.23 -31.86 21.47
CA ARG A 389 -31.96 -32.67 20.26
C ARG A 389 -31.13 -31.97 19.21
#